data_b2ba4cf996eab6f045b2211ea38ad80a
#
_entry.id   b2ba4cf996eab6f045b2211ea38ad80a
#
_cell.length_a   1.000
_cell.length_b   1.000
_cell.length_c   1.000
_cell.angle_alpha   90.00
_cell.angle_beta   90.00
_cell.angle_gamma   90.00
#
_symmetry.space_group_name_H-M   'P 1'
#
loop_
_entity.id
_entity.type
_entity.pdbx_description
1 polymer ?
#
loop_
_entity_poly.entity_id
_entity_poly.type
_entity_poly.pdbx_seq_one_letter_code
_entity_poly.pdbx_strand_id
1 'polypeptide(L)'
;MDKVQQTDAHEQEPNRQNELISAMLTPGFYPNCPAEVTHKETHISHLFFAGDLVYKIKKAVRFSFLDYSILHKRRYYINEELTLNRRLAPSVYLAVLPIGRDVSGWRLGASENPLEFALMMRRLPDSRMLTALLQSAQVTPEMMRSLARVLATFHDHAEQFPAGAAAHFDTVTKQWRDNLKDVEQLVGKAIDVDNFAAIKAFGDNFLDQNREFVSRRATDGWVRDGHGDLHCEHVCFAPEGIEIFDCIEFDPQLRLCDLASEIGFLLMDLEARGGAPLGEAFLSRYRDLINDSSLTVLLPFYKCYRALIRGKVEALRAGASAASVRYFTIAGRQTWSPYKPFVVVVCGLTGSGKSTLARELSERIGIAVINSDVVRKELTGKSGRGVPFNQGIYSSEITERTYGKIFDETNRRISQGQSVMLDATFAQRRYRKRLVAVAVRRRVPVYFLHCVASDSLTQTRLRERGMDENEISDGRWEIYLEQKSIAEPLDECSAENCLELSADRPIEDLRRSSERFLRDRLSRTFGNR
;
A
#
# COMPACT_ATOMS: atom_id res chain seq x y z
N MET A 1 -17.25 5.61 52.14
CA MET A 1 -16.06 6.49 52.08
C MET A 1 -15.18 6.21 50.87
N ASP A 2 -15.34 5.10 50.12
CA ASP A 2 -14.41 4.71 49.04
C ASP A 2 -14.63 5.36 47.66
N LYS A 3 -15.80 5.97 47.43
CA LYS A 3 -16.10 6.59 46.11
C LYS A 3 -15.52 8.02 45.92
N VAL A 4 -15.28 8.73 47.00
CA VAL A 4 -14.76 10.12 46.97
C VAL A 4 -13.22 10.13 46.79
N GLN A 5 -12.52 9.13 47.35
CA GLN A 5 -11.08 9.00 47.17
C GLN A 5 -10.64 8.54 45.77
N GLN A 6 -11.51 7.85 45.03
CA GLN A 6 -11.21 7.44 43.65
C GLN A 6 -11.36 8.57 42.60
N THR A 7 -12.26 9.54 42.84
CA THR A 7 -12.45 10.71 41.95
C THR A 7 -11.30 11.69 42.03
N ASP A 8 -10.79 11.98 43.22
CA ASP A 8 -9.64 12.91 43.40
C ASP A 8 -8.32 12.37 42.85
N ALA A 9 -8.12 11.06 42.84
CA ALA A 9 -6.94 10.42 42.24
C ALA A 9 -6.90 10.54 40.72
N HIS A 10 -8.04 10.50 40.04
CA HIS A 10 -8.14 10.62 38.58
C HIS A 10 -7.87 12.04 38.04
N GLU A 11 -8.24 13.08 38.81
CA GLU A 11 -7.98 14.48 38.42
C GLU A 11 -6.52 14.90 38.68
N GLN A 12 -5.82 14.24 39.59
CA GLN A 12 -4.42 14.53 39.93
C GLN A 12 -3.39 13.87 38.97
N GLU A 13 -3.77 12.78 38.29
CA GLU A 13 -2.86 12.05 37.39
C GLU A 13 -2.33 12.89 36.21
N PRO A 14 -3.15 13.63 35.44
CA PRO A 14 -2.66 14.46 34.35
C PRO A 14 -1.69 15.58 34.80
N ASN A 15 -1.97 16.23 35.95
CA ASN A 15 -1.10 17.25 36.50
C ASN A 15 0.25 16.65 36.92
N ARG A 16 0.24 15.48 37.53
CA ARG A 16 1.45 14.76 37.92
C ARG A 16 2.28 14.34 36.71
N GLN A 17 1.66 13.90 35.63
CA GLN A 17 2.38 13.58 34.39
C GLN A 17 3.00 14.83 33.77
N ASN A 18 2.36 16.01 33.81
CA ASN A 18 2.92 17.24 33.29
C ASN A 18 4.18 17.68 34.07
N GLU A 19 4.20 17.54 35.41
CA GLU A 19 5.39 17.77 36.23
C GLU A 19 6.52 16.79 35.85
N LEU A 20 6.21 15.52 35.66
CA LEU A 20 7.16 14.51 35.24
C LEU A 20 7.73 14.80 33.84
N ILE A 21 6.89 15.17 32.88
CA ILE A 21 7.33 15.56 31.53
C ILE A 21 8.33 16.72 31.61
N SER A 22 8.03 17.72 32.42
CA SER A 22 8.94 18.87 32.63
C SER A 22 10.29 18.45 33.21
N ALA A 23 10.29 17.53 34.16
CA ALA A 23 11.53 16.96 34.71
C ALA A 23 12.30 16.12 33.67
N MET A 24 11.61 15.30 32.90
CA MET A 24 12.21 14.45 31.84
C MET A 24 12.79 15.26 30.67
N LEU A 25 12.45 16.52 30.52
CA LEU A 25 13.05 17.41 29.53
C LEU A 25 14.43 17.94 29.98
N THR A 26 14.81 17.74 31.24
CA THR A 26 16.10 18.21 31.77
C THR A 26 17.17 17.12 31.63
N PRO A 27 18.39 17.46 31.12
CA PRO A 27 19.50 16.51 31.02
C PRO A 27 19.86 15.82 32.32
N GLY A 28 19.78 16.55 33.46
CA GLY A 28 20.09 16.03 34.78
C GLY A 28 19.13 14.97 35.34
N PHE A 29 17.98 14.71 34.65
CA PHE A 29 17.07 13.63 35.02
C PHE A 29 17.68 12.26 34.70
N TYR A 30 18.57 12.18 33.71
CA TYR A 30 19.15 10.93 33.19
C TYR A 30 20.53 10.67 33.78
N PRO A 31 20.87 9.38 34.08
CA PRO A 31 22.18 9.06 34.69
C PRO A 31 23.37 9.47 33.84
N ASN A 32 23.22 9.46 32.51
CA ASN A 32 24.28 9.81 31.55
C ASN A 32 24.34 11.31 31.20
N CYS A 33 23.49 12.15 31.81
CA CYS A 33 23.42 13.60 31.60
C CYS A 33 23.67 13.99 30.13
N PRO A 34 22.79 13.63 29.18
CA PRO A 34 22.97 13.91 27.76
C PRO A 34 23.06 15.43 27.52
N ALA A 35 23.74 15.86 26.45
CA ALA A 35 23.89 17.28 26.12
C ALA A 35 22.53 17.97 25.87
N GLU A 36 21.59 17.22 25.29
CA GLU A 36 20.26 17.68 24.95
C GLU A 36 19.24 16.54 25.11
N VAL A 37 18.00 16.90 25.42
CA VAL A 37 16.84 15.98 25.40
C VAL A 37 15.78 16.56 24.48
N THR A 38 15.38 15.78 23.48
CA THR A 38 14.24 16.12 22.61
C THR A 38 13.03 15.26 22.93
N HIS A 39 11.84 15.80 22.72
CA HIS A 39 10.57 15.17 23.07
C HIS A 39 9.69 15.01 21.83
N LYS A 40 9.13 13.82 21.70
CA LYS A 40 8.09 13.51 20.71
C LYS A 40 6.87 12.94 21.43
N GLU A 41 5.72 13.37 20.99
CA GLU A 41 4.45 12.92 21.54
C GLU A 41 3.67 12.10 20.51
N THR A 42 3.09 11.00 20.97
CA THR A 42 2.11 10.21 20.21
C THR A 42 0.74 10.29 20.87
N HIS A 43 -0.27 9.65 20.31
CA HIS A 43 -1.62 9.60 20.91
C HIS A 43 -1.62 8.97 22.31
N ILE A 44 -0.73 8.01 22.56
CA ILE A 44 -0.74 7.15 23.75
C ILE A 44 0.56 7.17 24.57
N SER A 45 1.59 7.86 24.11
CA SER A 45 2.91 7.84 24.76
C SER A 45 3.67 9.15 24.56
N HIS A 46 4.61 9.41 25.48
CA HIS A 46 5.67 10.41 25.35
C HIS A 46 7.00 9.70 25.16
N LEU A 47 7.82 10.18 24.22
CA LEU A 47 9.16 9.67 23.93
C LEU A 47 10.18 10.79 24.18
N PHE A 48 11.20 10.50 24.98
CA PHE A 48 12.29 11.41 25.30
C PHE A 48 13.59 10.84 24.74
N PHE A 49 14.21 11.57 23.82
CA PHE A 49 15.46 11.19 23.19
C PHE A 49 16.61 11.83 23.96
N ALA A 50 17.38 11.01 24.67
CA ALA A 50 18.43 11.40 25.59
C ALA A 50 19.77 10.78 25.16
N GLY A 51 20.46 11.39 24.20
CA GLY A 51 21.65 10.84 23.56
C GLY A 51 21.32 9.59 22.73
N ASP A 52 21.99 8.47 23.03
CA ASP A 52 21.80 7.18 22.34
C ASP A 52 20.64 6.35 22.91
N LEU A 53 19.91 6.90 23.88
CA LEU A 53 18.78 6.23 24.52
C LEU A 53 17.46 6.99 24.26
N VAL A 54 16.38 6.23 24.25
CA VAL A 54 15.01 6.73 24.20
C VAL A 54 14.27 6.21 25.43
N TYR A 55 13.57 7.09 26.10
CA TYR A 55 12.71 6.74 27.23
C TYR A 55 11.26 7.01 26.87
N LYS A 56 10.44 5.96 26.85
CA LYS A 56 9.01 6.01 26.50
C LYS A 56 8.19 5.85 27.76
N ILE A 57 7.28 6.79 28.04
CA ILE A 57 6.25 6.66 29.08
C ILE A 57 4.86 6.63 28.44
N LYS A 58 3.96 5.87 29.05
CA LYS A 58 2.57 5.81 28.57
C LYS A 58 1.76 6.97 29.13
N LYS A 59 0.90 7.57 28.31
CA LYS A 59 -0.02 8.63 28.75
C LYS A 59 -1.13 8.05 29.65
N ALA A 60 -1.57 8.82 30.63
CA ALA A 60 -2.72 8.50 31.45
C ALA A 60 -4.05 8.76 30.69
N VAL A 61 -4.32 8.01 29.63
CA VAL A 61 -5.48 8.17 28.74
C VAL A 61 -6.34 6.92 28.69
N ARG A 62 -7.60 7.11 28.34
CA ARG A 62 -8.55 6.03 28.09
C ARG A 62 -9.24 6.27 26.76
N PHE A 63 -9.13 5.30 25.84
CA PHE A 63 -9.85 5.22 24.58
C PHE A 63 -10.75 3.98 24.56
N SER A 64 -11.58 3.84 23.57
CA SER A 64 -12.47 2.67 23.44
C SER A 64 -11.72 1.34 23.28
N PHE A 65 -10.48 1.39 22.77
CA PHE A 65 -9.63 0.23 22.45
C PHE A 65 -8.44 0.04 23.42
N LEU A 66 -8.18 1.00 24.34
CA LEU A 66 -7.12 0.87 25.34
C LEU A 66 -7.42 1.69 26.60
N ASP A 67 -6.87 1.26 27.72
CA ASP A 67 -7.01 1.95 29.00
C ASP A 67 -5.69 2.00 29.77
N TYR A 68 -5.05 3.17 29.74
CA TYR A 68 -3.82 3.51 30.48
C TYR A 68 -4.08 4.49 31.64
N SER A 69 -5.34 4.69 32.01
CA SER A 69 -5.77 5.70 32.98
C SER A 69 -5.12 5.56 34.37
N ILE A 70 -4.78 4.33 34.79
CA ILE A 70 -4.20 4.05 36.10
C ILE A 70 -2.79 3.47 36.00
N LEU A 71 -1.93 3.78 36.97
CA LEU A 71 -0.52 3.38 37.00
C LEU A 71 -0.31 1.86 36.85
N HIS A 72 -1.13 1.04 37.52
CA HIS A 72 -1.02 -0.42 37.42
C HIS A 72 -1.20 -0.91 35.96
N LYS A 73 -2.13 -0.36 35.21
CA LYS A 73 -2.32 -0.70 33.78
C LYS A 73 -1.14 -0.22 32.94
N ARG A 74 -0.64 0.99 33.17
CA ARG A 74 0.57 1.48 32.46
C ARG A 74 1.77 0.59 32.73
N ARG A 75 1.97 0.16 34.00
CA ARG A 75 3.01 -0.79 34.37
C ARG A 75 2.85 -2.14 33.64
N TYR A 76 1.64 -2.67 33.59
CA TYR A 76 1.37 -3.92 32.89
C TYR A 76 1.73 -3.80 31.42
N TYR A 77 1.15 -2.83 30.71
CA TYR A 77 1.33 -2.70 29.27
C TYR A 77 2.75 -2.27 28.85
N ILE A 78 3.49 -1.55 29.66
CA ILE A 78 4.87 -1.20 29.34
C ILE A 78 5.80 -2.42 29.48
N ASN A 79 5.51 -3.36 30.38
CA ASN A 79 6.22 -4.63 30.48
C ASN A 79 5.82 -5.58 29.32
N GLU A 80 4.56 -5.62 28.94
CA GLU A 80 4.13 -6.33 27.72
C GLU A 80 4.85 -5.78 26.49
N GLU A 81 4.95 -4.47 26.34
CA GLU A 81 5.68 -3.82 25.25
C GLU A 81 7.13 -4.25 25.20
N LEU A 82 7.83 -4.26 26.34
CA LEU A 82 9.21 -4.76 26.45
C LEU A 82 9.31 -6.23 26.02
N THR A 83 8.43 -7.07 26.53
CA THR A 83 8.45 -8.53 26.27
C THR A 83 8.19 -8.84 24.81
N LEU A 84 7.16 -8.26 24.23
CA LEU A 84 6.74 -8.52 22.86
C LEU A 84 7.73 -8.01 21.84
N ASN A 85 8.26 -6.80 22.05
CA ASN A 85 9.20 -6.21 21.11
C ASN A 85 10.59 -6.83 21.16
N ARG A 86 11.00 -7.42 22.28
CA ARG A 86 12.24 -8.21 22.35
C ARG A 86 12.27 -9.42 21.43
N ARG A 87 11.14 -9.88 20.96
CA ARG A 87 11.07 -11.00 20.00
C ARG A 87 11.73 -10.65 18.66
N LEU A 88 11.66 -9.38 18.24
CA LEU A 88 12.14 -8.91 16.94
C LEU A 88 13.15 -7.75 17.02
N ALA A 89 13.29 -7.12 18.20
CA ALA A 89 14.22 -6.02 18.44
C ALA A 89 14.88 -6.13 19.83
N PRO A 90 15.54 -7.26 20.15
CA PRO A 90 16.14 -7.48 21.48
C PRO A 90 17.27 -6.48 21.80
N SER A 91 17.94 -5.97 20.80
CA SER A 91 19.01 -4.96 20.98
C SER A 91 18.49 -3.57 21.26
N VAL A 92 17.22 -3.32 20.95
CA VAL A 92 16.56 -2.01 21.09
C VAL A 92 15.87 -1.89 22.45
N TYR A 93 15.06 -2.86 22.84
CA TYR A 93 14.24 -2.81 24.05
C TYR A 93 15.02 -3.31 25.27
N LEU A 94 15.54 -2.36 26.09
CA LEU A 94 16.54 -2.66 27.13
C LEU A 94 15.92 -3.02 28.47
N ALA A 95 15.10 -2.13 29.04
CA ALA A 95 14.52 -2.34 30.37
C ALA A 95 13.31 -1.46 30.62
N VAL A 96 12.46 -1.84 31.58
CA VAL A 96 11.48 -0.96 32.20
C VAL A 96 12.05 -0.45 33.52
N LEU A 97 12.12 0.87 33.65
CA LEU A 97 12.68 1.54 34.83
C LEU A 97 11.57 2.23 35.61
N PRO A 98 11.52 2.06 36.96
CA PRO A 98 10.61 2.83 37.78
C PRO A 98 11.01 4.31 37.83
N ILE A 99 10.02 5.19 37.92
CA ILE A 99 10.22 6.62 38.18
C ILE A 99 9.53 6.94 39.48
N GLY A 100 10.28 7.58 40.39
CA GLY A 100 9.78 8.02 41.69
C GLY A 100 10.15 9.46 41.98
N ARG A 101 9.87 9.89 43.19
CA ARG A 101 10.20 11.24 43.68
C ARG A 101 10.85 11.13 45.06
N ASP A 102 11.95 11.80 45.22
CA ASP A 102 12.62 11.99 46.53
C ASP A 102 12.68 13.48 46.92
N VAL A 103 13.44 13.80 47.95
CA VAL A 103 13.62 15.19 48.45
C VAL A 103 14.28 16.11 47.39
N SER A 104 14.98 15.54 46.42
CA SER A 104 15.66 16.28 45.34
C SER A 104 14.78 16.42 44.08
N GLY A 105 13.59 15.80 44.04
CA GLY A 105 12.67 15.84 42.90
C GLY A 105 12.48 14.49 42.23
N TRP A 106 12.09 14.53 40.95
CA TRP A 106 11.86 13.34 40.15
C TRP A 106 13.13 12.56 39.81
N ARG A 107 13.09 11.24 39.92
CA ARG A 107 14.23 10.36 39.69
C ARG A 107 13.87 9.12 38.86
N LEU A 108 14.78 8.77 37.96
CA LEU A 108 14.76 7.52 37.17
C LEU A 108 15.57 6.43 37.90
N GLY A 109 15.06 5.21 37.98
CA GLY A 109 15.73 4.07 38.56
C GLY A 109 15.07 3.60 39.86
N ALA A 110 15.84 3.41 40.92
CA ALA A 110 15.34 2.83 42.17
C ALA A 110 14.26 3.71 42.84
N SER A 111 13.10 3.16 43.11
CA SER A 111 12.04 3.72 43.93
C SER A 111 11.25 2.60 44.59
N GLU A 112 11.10 2.68 45.92
CA GLU A 112 10.23 1.76 46.67
C GLU A 112 8.74 1.96 46.30
N ASN A 113 8.38 3.21 45.99
CA ASN A 113 7.02 3.59 45.61
C ASN A 113 7.03 4.32 44.25
N PRO A 114 7.08 3.57 43.12
CA PRO A 114 7.12 4.17 41.81
C PRO A 114 5.81 4.90 41.48
N LEU A 115 5.96 6.09 40.91
CA LEU A 115 4.87 6.96 40.48
C LEU A 115 4.60 6.86 38.98
N GLU A 116 5.60 6.36 38.21
CA GLU A 116 5.48 6.09 36.79
C GLU A 116 6.54 5.03 36.37
N PHE A 117 6.46 4.57 35.11
CA PHE A 117 7.43 3.64 34.52
C PHE A 117 7.86 4.13 33.15
N ALA A 118 9.16 4.07 32.88
CA ALA A 118 9.75 4.36 31.57
C ALA A 118 10.31 3.10 30.93
N LEU A 119 9.99 2.86 29.67
CA LEU A 119 10.65 1.91 28.82
C LEU A 119 11.92 2.55 28.26
N MET A 120 13.07 2.00 28.62
CA MET A 120 14.37 2.40 28.11
C MET A 120 14.71 1.60 26.86
N MET A 121 15.00 2.31 25.79
CA MET A 121 15.32 1.75 24.48
C MET A 121 16.61 2.35 23.93
N ARG A 122 17.31 1.62 23.07
CA ARG A 122 18.37 2.19 22.23
C ARG A 122 17.75 3.04 21.13
N ARG A 123 18.34 4.20 20.86
CA ARG A 123 17.95 5.03 19.73
C ARG A 123 18.36 4.38 18.42
N LEU A 124 17.40 4.16 17.53
CA LEU A 124 17.65 3.67 16.19
C LEU A 124 18.10 4.83 15.27
N PRO A 125 19.02 4.58 14.32
CA PRO A 125 19.45 5.61 13.38
C PRO A 125 18.35 5.91 12.36
N ASP A 126 17.84 7.15 12.34
CA ASP A 126 16.76 7.60 11.45
C ASP A 126 17.07 7.33 9.97
N SER A 127 18.34 7.48 9.54
CA SER A 127 18.78 7.23 8.17
C SER A 127 18.73 5.74 7.75
N ARG A 128 18.60 4.84 8.72
CA ARG A 128 18.54 3.37 8.48
C ARG A 128 17.12 2.82 8.58
N MET A 129 16.15 3.67 8.87
CA MET A 129 14.74 3.30 8.80
C MET A 129 14.37 2.92 7.37
N LEU A 130 13.57 1.86 7.20
CA LEU A 130 13.14 1.41 5.87
C LEU A 130 12.47 2.54 5.06
N THR A 131 11.71 3.41 5.74
CA THR A 131 11.11 4.60 5.12
C THR A 131 12.12 5.57 4.56
N ALA A 132 13.18 5.89 5.29
CA ALA A 132 14.26 6.78 4.85
C ALA A 132 15.07 6.16 3.70
N LEU A 133 15.35 4.86 3.79
CA LEU A 133 16.05 4.12 2.74
C LEU A 133 15.23 4.03 1.44
N LEU A 134 13.90 3.89 1.53
CA LEU A 134 13.01 3.93 0.36
C LEU A 134 13.02 5.32 -0.29
N GLN A 135 12.93 6.39 0.50
CA GLN A 135 12.97 7.77 0.00
C GLN A 135 14.28 8.10 -0.71
N SER A 136 15.40 7.57 -0.21
CA SER A 136 16.74 7.76 -0.80
C SER A 136 17.10 6.70 -1.87
N ALA A 137 16.17 5.83 -2.25
CA ALA A 137 16.36 4.73 -3.21
C ALA A 137 17.55 3.79 -2.85
N GLN A 138 17.84 3.61 -1.56
CA GLN A 138 18.94 2.78 -1.08
C GLN A 138 18.54 1.35 -0.71
N VAL A 139 17.24 1.01 -0.77
CA VAL A 139 16.77 -0.36 -0.49
C VAL A 139 17.11 -1.26 -1.67
N THR A 140 17.77 -2.38 -1.38
CA THR A 140 18.09 -3.39 -2.38
C THR A 140 17.18 -4.61 -2.28
N PRO A 141 17.00 -5.40 -3.37
CA PRO A 141 16.28 -6.67 -3.30
C PRO A 141 16.86 -7.64 -2.26
N GLU A 142 18.18 -7.62 -2.01
CA GLU A 142 18.79 -8.49 -1.00
C GLU A 142 18.43 -8.08 0.42
N MET A 143 18.32 -6.78 0.72
CA MET A 143 17.80 -6.31 2.00
C MET A 143 16.38 -6.84 2.24
N MET A 144 15.53 -6.82 1.23
CA MET A 144 14.16 -7.33 1.34
C MET A 144 14.12 -8.87 1.51
N ARG A 145 15.02 -9.59 0.83
CA ARG A 145 15.18 -11.05 1.07
C ARG A 145 15.67 -11.35 2.48
N SER A 146 16.54 -10.52 3.04
CA SER A 146 17.01 -10.65 4.42
C SER A 146 15.89 -10.38 5.42
N LEU A 147 15.08 -9.34 5.20
CA LEU A 147 13.87 -9.06 5.99
C LEU A 147 12.88 -10.24 5.95
N ALA A 148 12.72 -10.86 4.78
CA ALA A 148 11.87 -12.04 4.64
C ALA A 148 12.38 -13.23 5.48
N ARG A 149 13.70 -13.43 5.58
CA ARG A 149 14.28 -14.47 6.45
C ARG A 149 13.99 -14.21 7.94
N VAL A 150 14.18 -12.97 8.40
CA VAL A 150 13.91 -12.59 9.80
C VAL A 150 12.43 -12.84 10.13
N LEU A 151 11.51 -12.36 9.30
CA LEU A 151 10.07 -12.54 9.53
C LEU A 151 9.64 -14.00 9.41
N ALA A 152 10.17 -14.77 8.46
CA ALA A 152 9.84 -16.17 8.33
C ALA A 152 10.30 -16.98 9.57
N THR A 153 11.50 -16.70 10.08
CA THR A 153 12.00 -17.31 11.31
C THR A 153 11.15 -16.94 12.52
N PHE A 154 10.79 -15.66 12.66
CA PHE A 154 9.90 -15.20 13.72
C PHE A 154 8.53 -15.88 13.65
N HIS A 155 7.92 -15.91 12.49
CA HIS A 155 6.61 -16.52 12.29
C HIS A 155 6.61 -18.03 12.54
N ASP A 156 7.69 -18.73 12.21
CA ASP A 156 7.81 -20.17 12.46
C ASP A 156 7.80 -20.50 13.97
N HIS A 157 8.43 -19.64 14.78
CA HIS A 157 8.50 -19.80 16.23
C HIS A 157 7.36 -19.10 17.00
N ALA A 158 6.57 -18.26 16.36
CA ALA A 158 5.47 -17.54 16.99
C ALA A 158 4.37 -18.51 17.48
N GLU A 159 3.78 -18.20 18.62
CA GLU A 159 2.72 -19.02 19.23
C GLU A 159 1.52 -19.17 18.28
N GLN A 160 1.09 -20.43 18.13
CA GLN A 160 -0.09 -20.79 17.33
C GLN A 160 -1.34 -20.72 18.19
N PHE A 161 -2.47 -20.33 17.56
CA PHE A 161 -3.74 -20.20 18.26
C PHE A 161 -4.82 -21.16 17.72
N PRO A 162 -4.71 -22.47 17.92
CA PRO A 162 -5.66 -23.45 17.42
C PRO A 162 -7.05 -23.35 18.13
N ALA A 163 -7.07 -22.93 19.39
CA ALA A 163 -8.33 -22.81 20.16
C ALA A 163 -9.23 -21.66 19.64
N GLY A 164 -8.66 -20.68 18.95
CA GLY A 164 -9.40 -19.58 18.33
C GLY A 164 -9.94 -19.87 16.93
N ALA A 165 -9.72 -21.05 16.38
CA ALA A 165 -10.01 -21.39 14.98
C ALA A 165 -11.48 -21.16 14.60
N ALA A 166 -12.42 -21.60 15.41
CA ALA A 166 -13.84 -21.40 15.14
C ALA A 166 -14.27 -19.92 15.15
N ALA A 167 -13.61 -19.10 15.97
CA ALA A 167 -13.90 -17.67 16.11
C ALA A 167 -13.06 -16.81 15.15
N HIS A 168 -12.04 -17.37 14.51
CA HIS A 168 -11.12 -16.59 13.64
C HIS A 168 -11.86 -15.92 12.48
N PHE A 169 -12.68 -16.67 11.74
CA PHE A 169 -13.47 -16.13 10.64
C PHE A 169 -14.43 -15.01 11.11
N ASP A 170 -15.09 -15.21 12.24
CA ASP A 170 -16.02 -14.21 12.78
C ASP A 170 -15.27 -12.96 13.24
N THR A 171 -14.06 -13.12 13.79
CA THR A 171 -13.17 -12.00 14.14
C THR A 171 -12.74 -11.21 12.90
N VAL A 172 -12.26 -11.88 11.85
CA VAL A 172 -11.87 -11.22 10.59
C VAL A 172 -13.06 -10.51 9.96
N THR A 173 -14.23 -11.15 9.95
CA THR A 173 -15.47 -10.57 9.40
C THR A 173 -15.91 -9.34 10.19
N LYS A 174 -15.84 -9.40 11.52
CA LYS A 174 -16.15 -8.27 12.38
C LYS A 174 -15.18 -7.10 12.15
N GLN A 175 -13.90 -7.37 12.16
CA GLN A 175 -12.86 -6.36 11.90
C GLN A 175 -13.03 -5.70 10.53
N TRP A 176 -13.36 -6.47 9.49
CA TRP A 176 -13.68 -5.95 8.17
C TRP A 176 -14.86 -4.99 8.19
N ARG A 177 -15.99 -5.41 8.79
CA ARG A 177 -17.22 -4.61 8.86
C ARG A 177 -17.06 -3.33 9.69
N ASP A 178 -16.40 -3.44 10.84
CA ASP A 178 -16.12 -2.29 11.70
C ASP A 178 -15.27 -1.25 10.97
N ASN A 179 -14.23 -1.71 10.25
CA ASN A 179 -13.37 -0.82 9.48
C ASN A 179 -14.12 -0.14 8.31
N LEU A 180 -15.00 -0.87 7.60
CA LEU A 180 -15.86 -0.28 6.56
C LEU A 180 -16.77 0.81 7.11
N LYS A 181 -17.39 0.57 8.28
CA LYS A 181 -18.27 1.55 8.94
C LYS A 181 -17.52 2.85 9.28
N ASP A 182 -16.28 2.74 9.74
CA ASP A 182 -15.44 3.91 10.02
C ASP A 182 -15.07 4.67 8.74
N VAL A 183 -14.74 3.93 7.66
CA VAL A 183 -14.36 4.52 6.35
C VAL A 183 -15.56 5.15 5.64
N GLU A 184 -16.79 4.68 5.87
CA GLU A 184 -18.00 5.21 5.25
C GLU A 184 -18.17 6.73 5.47
N GLN A 185 -17.72 7.25 6.61
CA GLN A 185 -17.73 8.68 6.92
C GLN A 185 -16.77 9.52 6.06
N LEU A 186 -15.83 8.87 5.38
CA LEU A 186 -14.82 9.47 4.52
C LEU A 186 -15.19 9.42 3.03
N VAL A 187 -16.33 8.78 2.69
CA VAL A 187 -16.82 8.68 1.31
C VAL A 187 -17.21 10.06 0.79
N GLY A 188 -16.81 10.36 -0.44
CA GLY A 188 -16.97 11.66 -1.06
C GLY A 188 -15.96 12.73 -0.59
N LYS A 189 -15.08 12.38 0.36
CA LYS A 189 -14.02 13.27 0.90
C LYS A 189 -12.62 12.75 0.55
N ALA A 190 -12.24 11.61 1.10
CA ALA A 190 -10.94 10.97 0.91
C ALA A 190 -11.00 9.73 0.01
N ILE A 191 -12.16 9.12 -0.12
CA ILE A 191 -12.42 7.98 -1.00
C ILE A 191 -13.66 8.26 -1.85
N ASP A 192 -13.59 8.00 -3.16
CA ASP A 192 -14.75 8.16 -4.04
C ASP A 192 -15.79 7.04 -3.85
N VAL A 193 -17.05 7.34 -4.18
CA VAL A 193 -18.21 6.46 -3.97
C VAL A 193 -18.05 5.12 -4.70
N ASP A 194 -17.62 5.16 -5.97
CA ASP A 194 -17.48 3.95 -6.80
C ASP A 194 -16.37 3.06 -6.26
N ASN A 195 -15.25 3.65 -5.81
CA ASN A 195 -14.14 2.92 -5.20
C ASN A 195 -14.56 2.24 -3.89
N PHE A 196 -15.24 2.97 -3.01
CA PHE A 196 -15.75 2.40 -1.75
C PHE A 196 -16.72 1.24 -1.99
N ALA A 197 -17.66 1.41 -2.93
CA ALA A 197 -18.60 0.36 -3.29
C ALA A 197 -17.90 -0.89 -3.83
N ALA A 198 -16.88 -0.71 -4.69
CA ALA A 198 -16.09 -1.81 -5.24
C ALA A 198 -15.28 -2.55 -4.15
N ILE A 199 -14.68 -1.81 -3.22
CA ILE A 199 -13.93 -2.37 -2.09
C ILE A 199 -14.86 -3.17 -1.18
N LYS A 200 -16.01 -2.60 -0.82
CA LYS A 200 -17.01 -3.29 0.00
C LYS A 200 -17.45 -4.59 -0.64
N ALA A 201 -17.86 -4.55 -1.90
CA ALA A 201 -18.30 -5.73 -2.65
C ALA A 201 -17.20 -6.80 -2.74
N PHE A 202 -15.94 -6.39 -2.99
CA PHE A 202 -14.81 -7.30 -3.07
C PHE A 202 -14.57 -8.05 -1.76
N GLY A 203 -14.53 -7.35 -0.63
CA GLY A 203 -14.25 -7.99 0.66
C GLY A 203 -15.43 -8.82 1.17
N ASP A 204 -16.67 -8.35 0.99
CA ASP A 204 -17.87 -9.11 1.36
C ASP A 204 -17.93 -10.43 0.55
N ASN A 205 -17.74 -10.36 -0.77
CA ASN A 205 -17.70 -11.55 -1.64
C ASN A 205 -16.56 -12.51 -1.27
N PHE A 206 -15.37 -11.97 -0.95
CA PHE A 206 -14.24 -12.80 -0.53
C PHE A 206 -14.58 -13.59 0.74
N LEU A 207 -15.13 -12.94 1.74
CA LEU A 207 -15.50 -13.58 3.01
C LEU A 207 -16.62 -14.61 2.81
N ASP A 208 -17.64 -14.28 2.04
CA ASP A 208 -18.77 -15.19 1.78
C ASP A 208 -18.30 -16.46 1.06
N GLN A 209 -17.42 -16.34 0.07
CA GLN A 209 -16.92 -17.46 -0.73
C GLN A 209 -15.83 -18.28 -0.04
N ASN A 210 -15.11 -17.72 0.94
CA ASN A 210 -13.94 -18.34 1.54
C ASN A 210 -14.08 -18.65 3.04
N ARG A 211 -15.31 -18.75 3.56
CA ARG A 211 -15.57 -19.00 4.98
C ARG A 211 -14.79 -20.19 5.54
N GLU A 212 -14.93 -21.36 4.91
CA GLU A 212 -14.23 -22.57 5.36
C GLU A 212 -12.72 -22.46 5.21
N PHE A 213 -12.26 -21.85 4.14
CA PHE A 213 -10.86 -21.67 3.85
C PHE A 213 -10.20 -20.79 4.92
N VAL A 214 -10.79 -19.61 5.24
CA VAL A 214 -10.29 -18.70 6.28
C VAL A 214 -10.36 -19.36 7.67
N SER A 215 -11.43 -20.11 7.96
CA SER A 215 -11.53 -20.84 9.24
C SER A 215 -10.42 -21.88 9.40
N ARG A 216 -10.12 -22.66 8.35
CA ARG A 216 -9.07 -23.69 8.38
C ARG A 216 -7.67 -23.10 8.56
N ARG A 217 -7.42 -21.87 8.14
CA ARG A 217 -6.14 -21.20 8.35
C ARG A 217 -5.68 -21.23 9.82
N ALA A 218 -6.61 -21.07 10.74
CA ALA A 218 -6.29 -21.13 12.17
C ALA A 218 -5.97 -22.56 12.63
N THR A 219 -6.73 -23.58 12.18
CA THR A 219 -6.44 -24.98 12.51
C THR A 219 -5.17 -25.50 11.88
N ASP A 220 -4.83 -24.98 10.70
CA ASP A 220 -3.60 -25.33 9.98
C ASP A 220 -2.35 -24.60 10.54
N GLY A 221 -2.52 -23.78 11.60
CA GLY A 221 -1.43 -23.09 12.30
C GLY A 221 -0.91 -21.83 11.62
N TRP A 222 -1.69 -21.24 10.69
CA TRP A 222 -1.33 -19.99 9.99
C TRP A 222 -1.74 -18.73 10.76
N VAL A 223 -2.56 -18.85 11.81
CA VAL A 223 -2.90 -17.77 12.73
C VAL A 223 -1.94 -17.83 13.91
N ARG A 224 -1.18 -16.73 14.09
CA ARG A 224 -0.10 -16.69 15.07
C ARG A 224 -0.07 -15.38 15.85
N ASP A 225 0.59 -15.37 17.01
CA ASP A 225 0.87 -14.14 17.75
C ASP A 225 2.01 -13.38 17.06
N GLY A 226 1.63 -12.56 16.09
CA GLY A 226 2.52 -11.78 15.25
C GLY A 226 2.93 -10.43 15.86
N HIS A 227 3.24 -9.48 14.98
CA HIS A 227 3.53 -8.08 15.32
C HIS A 227 2.24 -7.23 15.40
N GLY A 228 1.27 -7.51 14.54
CA GLY A 228 -0.03 -6.82 14.46
C GLY A 228 -0.01 -5.50 13.67
N ASP A 229 1.11 -4.76 13.67
CA ASP A 229 1.26 -3.47 12.98
C ASP A 229 2.54 -3.42 12.12
N LEU A 230 2.79 -4.48 11.33
CA LEU A 230 3.99 -4.63 10.52
C LEU A 230 3.94 -3.77 9.25
N HIS A 231 4.57 -2.60 9.26
CA HIS A 231 4.71 -1.71 8.11
C HIS A 231 6.08 -1.02 8.06
N CYS A 232 6.39 -0.27 7.00
CA CYS A 232 7.74 0.25 6.75
C CYS A 232 8.29 1.19 7.85
N GLU A 233 7.43 1.85 8.62
CA GLU A 233 7.85 2.76 9.70
C GLU A 233 8.40 2.00 10.92
N HIS A 234 8.11 0.70 11.04
CA HIS A 234 8.52 -0.15 12.14
C HIS A 234 9.68 -1.09 11.81
N VAL A 235 10.39 -0.85 10.70
CA VAL A 235 11.56 -1.64 10.27
C VAL A 235 12.79 -0.75 10.16
N CYS A 236 13.89 -1.15 10.83
CA CYS A 236 15.19 -0.49 10.76
C CYS A 236 16.28 -1.49 10.35
N PHE A 237 17.10 -1.12 9.37
CA PHE A 237 18.30 -1.87 8.97
C PHE A 237 19.52 -1.34 9.74
N ALA A 238 19.54 -1.57 11.05
CA ALA A 238 20.60 -1.15 11.93
C ALA A 238 21.95 -1.87 11.61
N PRO A 239 23.10 -1.32 12.03
CA PRO A 239 24.41 -1.96 11.81
C PRO A 239 24.50 -3.37 12.41
N GLU A 240 23.82 -3.61 13.53
CA GLU A 240 23.82 -4.88 14.26
C GLU A 240 22.85 -5.91 13.65
N GLY A 241 21.89 -5.48 12.85
CA GLY A 241 20.87 -6.36 12.25
C GLY A 241 19.60 -5.64 11.84
N ILE A 242 18.59 -6.42 11.45
CA ILE A 242 17.27 -5.89 11.13
C ILE A 242 16.45 -5.89 12.42
N GLU A 243 16.03 -4.69 12.82
CA GLU A 243 15.20 -4.47 14.01
C GLU A 243 13.77 -4.14 13.58
N ILE A 244 12.80 -4.90 14.10
CA ILE A 244 11.37 -4.66 13.85
C ILE A 244 10.72 -4.39 15.20
N PHE A 245 10.11 -3.22 15.34
CA PHE A 245 9.70 -2.66 16.62
C PHE A 245 8.28 -2.07 16.59
N ASP A 246 7.78 -1.66 17.76
CA ASP A 246 6.42 -1.11 17.98
C ASP A 246 5.31 -2.14 17.70
N CYS A 247 5.56 -3.40 18.13
CA CYS A 247 4.55 -4.44 18.19
C CYS A 247 3.39 -4.03 19.10
N ILE A 248 2.15 -4.32 18.70
CA ILE A 248 0.96 -3.98 19.48
C ILE A 248 0.96 -4.75 20.81
N GLU A 249 0.96 -4.03 21.93
CA GLU A 249 0.93 -4.61 23.28
C GLU A 249 -0.44 -4.55 23.94
N PHE A 250 -1.29 -3.58 23.54
CA PHE A 250 -2.51 -3.23 24.25
C PHE A 250 -3.73 -4.12 23.91
N ASP A 251 -3.69 -4.83 22.78
CA ASP A 251 -4.75 -5.73 22.35
C ASP A 251 -4.20 -7.00 21.69
N PRO A 252 -4.22 -8.13 22.38
CA PRO A 252 -3.78 -9.42 21.79
C PRO A 252 -4.55 -9.82 20.53
N GLN A 253 -5.83 -9.44 20.39
CA GLN A 253 -6.63 -9.80 19.21
C GLN A 253 -6.13 -9.14 17.92
N LEU A 254 -5.39 -8.03 18.02
CA LEU A 254 -4.78 -7.37 16.86
C LEU A 254 -3.47 -8.07 16.43
N ARG A 255 -2.80 -8.79 17.34
CA ARG A 255 -1.60 -9.58 17.05
C ARG A 255 -1.92 -11.00 16.60
N LEU A 256 -3.00 -11.59 17.14
CA LEU A 256 -3.47 -12.93 16.74
C LEU A 256 -4.07 -12.85 15.35
N CYS A 257 -3.24 -12.84 14.35
CA CYS A 257 -3.62 -12.64 12.97
C CYS A 257 -3.05 -13.72 12.05
N ASP A 258 -3.71 -13.88 10.90
CA ASP A 258 -3.18 -14.69 9.81
C ASP A 258 -1.86 -14.09 9.32
N LEU A 259 -0.84 -14.92 9.09
CA LEU A 259 0.44 -14.49 8.54
C LEU A 259 0.29 -13.73 7.21
N ALA A 260 -0.72 -14.07 6.40
CA ALA A 260 -1.04 -13.31 5.19
C ALA A 260 -1.48 -11.87 5.48
N SER A 261 -2.18 -11.63 6.61
CA SER A 261 -2.54 -10.27 7.05
C SER A 261 -1.31 -9.47 7.47
N GLU A 262 -0.40 -10.12 8.18
CA GLU A 262 0.82 -9.50 8.67
C GLU A 262 1.75 -9.05 7.53
N ILE A 263 2.14 -10.00 6.65
CA ILE A 263 2.99 -9.64 5.50
C ILE A 263 2.24 -8.79 4.48
N GLY A 264 0.92 -8.95 4.37
CA GLY A 264 0.06 -8.12 3.52
C GLY A 264 0.13 -6.65 3.89
N PHE A 265 0.30 -6.33 5.17
CA PHE A 265 0.47 -4.96 5.64
C PHE A 265 1.79 -4.36 5.14
N LEU A 266 2.91 -5.06 5.32
CA LEU A 266 4.21 -4.63 4.83
C LEU A 266 4.22 -4.45 3.31
N LEU A 267 3.67 -5.43 2.56
CA LEU A 267 3.61 -5.39 1.11
C LEU A 267 2.75 -4.22 0.60
N MET A 268 1.63 -3.96 1.25
CA MET A 268 0.76 -2.84 0.94
C MET A 268 1.46 -1.49 1.20
N ASP A 269 2.17 -1.34 2.32
CA ASP A 269 2.86 -0.09 2.65
C ASP A 269 4.10 0.13 1.76
N LEU A 270 4.82 -0.94 1.37
CA LEU A 270 5.85 -0.87 0.33
C LEU A 270 5.27 -0.36 -1.00
N GLU A 271 4.12 -0.88 -1.43
CA GLU A 271 3.43 -0.42 -2.64
C GLU A 271 3.06 1.07 -2.53
N ALA A 272 2.54 1.50 -1.37
CA ALA A 272 2.20 2.90 -1.12
C ALA A 272 3.38 3.86 -1.22
N ARG A 273 4.58 3.36 -0.96
CA ARG A 273 5.85 4.12 -0.98
C ARG A 273 6.65 3.92 -2.28
N GLY A 274 6.04 3.33 -3.32
CA GLY A 274 6.68 3.09 -4.62
C GLY A 274 7.64 1.88 -4.64
N GLY A 275 7.68 1.09 -3.58
CA GLY A 275 8.55 -0.08 -3.43
C GLY A 275 7.93 -1.40 -3.89
N ALA A 276 6.95 -1.41 -4.79
CA ALA A 276 6.29 -2.65 -5.24
C ALA A 276 7.28 -3.73 -5.75
N PRO A 277 8.31 -3.43 -6.57
CA PRO A 277 9.30 -4.43 -6.99
C PRO A 277 10.12 -5.01 -5.82
N LEU A 278 10.34 -4.21 -4.78
CA LEU A 278 11.00 -4.64 -3.54
C LEU A 278 10.09 -5.57 -2.73
N GLY A 279 8.79 -5.28 -2.71
CA GLY A 279 7.78 -6.17 -2.14
C GLY A 279 7.74 -7.54 -2.82
N GLU A 280 7.89 -7.61 -4.13
CA GLU A 280 8.00 -8.88 -4.87
C GLU A 280 9.26 -9.69 -4.49
N ALA A 281 10.41 -9.02 -4.31
CA ALA A 281 11.64 -9.67 -3.85
C ALA A 281 11.49 -10.23 -2.43
N PHE A 282 10.81 -9.52 -1.54
CA PHE A 282 10.44 -9.99 -0.21
C PHE A 282 9.50 -11.20 -0.29
N LEU A 283 8.38 -11.07 -0.99
CA LEU A 283 7.32 -12.08 -1.06
C LEU A 283 7.84 -13.40 -1.67
N SER A 284 8.62 -13.31 -2.75
CA SER A 284 9.22 -14.49 -3.38
C SER A 284 10.05 -15.28 -2.35
N ARG A 285 10.93 -14.59 -1.62
CA ARG A 285 11.79 -15.25 -0.62
C ARG A 285 10.98 -15.74 0.59
N TYR A 286 9.99 -14.99 1.05
CA TYR A 286 9.14 -15.39 2.16
C TYR A 286 8.36 -16.67 1.84
N ARG A 287 7.79 -16.77 0.64
CA ARG A 287 7.06 -17.97 0.17
C ARG A 287 7.96 -19.22 0.12
N ASP A 288 9.20 -19.07 -0.31
CA ASP A 288 10.17 -20.18 -0.32
C ASP A 288 10.45 -20.74 1.08
N LEU A 289 10.33 -19.90 2.12
CA LEU A 289 10.66 -20.25 3.50
C LEU A 289 9.45 -20.82 4.27
N ILE A 290 8.27 -20.23 4.09
CA ILE A 290 7.06 -20.56 4.86
C ILE A 290 6.25 -21.69 4.21
N ASN A 291 6.42 -21.92 2.90
CA ASN A 291 5.71 -22.94 2.12
C ASN A 291 4.17 -22.86 2.21
N ASP A 292 3.63 -21.63 2.32
CA ASP A 292 2.20 -21.38 2.28
C ASP A 292 1.74 -21.05 0.85
N SER A 293 1.22 -22.04 0.13
CA SER A 293 0.73 -21.87 -1.24
C SER A 293 -0.53 -20.99 -1.33
N SER A 294 -1.23 -20.80 -0.23
CA SER A 294 -2.49 -20.07 -0.17
C SER A 294 -2.32 -18.54 -0.06
N LEU A 295 -1.13 -18.03 0.21
CA LEU A 295 -0.83 -16.61 0.29
C LEU A 295 -1.32 -15.81 -0.91
N THR A 296 -1.21 -16.37 -2.12
CA THR A 296 -1.62 -15.70 -3.36
C THR A 296 -3.12 -15.35 -3.37
N VAL A 297 -3.95 -16.19 -2.75
CA VAL A 297 -5.41 -15.98 -2.67
C VAL A 297 -5.76 -14.97 -1.59
N LEU A 298 -5.03 -14.99 -0.46
CA LEU A 298 -5.32 -14.18 0.72
C LEU A 298 -4.78 -12.74 0.64
N LEU A 299 -3.61 -12.57 0.04
CA LEU A 299 -2.91 -11.28 0.02
C LEU A 299 -3.74 -10.13 -0.57
N PRO A 300 -4.51 -10.28 -1.66
CA PRO A 300 -5.35 -9.19 -2.15
C PRO A 300 -6.37 -8.71 -1.12
N PHE A 301 -7.03 -9.62 -0.40
CA PHE A 301 -7.98 -9.26 0.65
C PHE A 301 -7.29 -8.53 1.81
N TYR A 302 -6.21 -9.09 2.35
CA TYR A 302 -5.52 -8.47 3.47
C TYR A 302 -4.81 -7.17 3.11
N LYS A 303 -4.23 -7.04 1.92
CA LYS A 303 -3.70 -5.75 1.43
C LYS A 303 -4.80 -4.69 1.33
N CYS A 304 -5.99 -5.06 0.82
CA CYS A 304 -7.15 -4.19 0.79
C CYS A 304 -7.55 -3.74 2.20
N TYR A 305 -7.70 -4.69 3.12
CA TYR A 305 -8.07 -4.43 4.51
C TYR A 305 -7.06 -3.51 5.21
N ARG A 306 -5.77 -3.77 5.11
CA ARG A 306 -4.71 -2.97 5.74
C ARG A 306 -4.59 -1.58 5.10
N ALA A 307 -4.82 -1.47 3.79
CA ALA A 307 -4.88 -0.17 3.11
C ALA A 307 -6.05 0.69 3.60
N LEU A 308 -7.23 0.09 3.85
CA LEU A 308 -8.35 0.80 4.46
C LEU A 308 -8.00 1.32 5.86
N ILE A 309 -7.32 0.52 6.69
CA ILE A 309 -6.88 0.95 8.02
C ILE A 309 -5.94 2.16 7.90
N ARG A 310 -4.89 2.07 7.07
CA ARG A 310 -3.94 3.18 6.92
C ARG A 310 -4.59 4.41 6.31
N GLY A 311 -5.44 4.25 5.30
CA GLY A 311 -6.20 5.36 4.71
C GLY A 311 -7.07 6.09 5.73
N LYS A 312 -7.75 5.35 6.61
CA LYS A 312 -8.54 5.90 7.72
C LYS A 312 -7.65 6.64 8.73
N VAL A 313 -6.55 6.03 9.18
CA VAL A 313 -5.63 6.65 10.15
C VAL A 313 -5.06 7.96 9.60
N GLU A 314 -4.61 7.98 8.35
CA GLU A 314 -4.10 9.19 7.71
C GLU A 314 -5.19 10.26 7.51
N ALA A 315 -6.43 9.83 7.21
CA ALA A 315 -7.55 10.77 7.08
C ALA A 315 -7.97 11.38 8.43
N LEU A 316 -7.91 10.62 9.52
CA LEU A 316 -8.15 11.14 10.86
C LEU A 316 -7.05 12.10 11.31
N ARG A 317 -5.81 11.86 10.89
CA ARG A 317 -4.65 12.68 11.25
C ARG A 317 -4.59 14.00 10.47
N ALA A 318 -4.87 13.98 9.18
CA ALA A 318 -4.59 15.08 8.26
C ALA A 318 -5.72 15.37 7.25
N GLY A 319 -6.94 14.86 7.49
CA GLY A 319 -8.06 14.99 6.56
C GLY A 319 -7.84 14.20 5.27
N ALA A 320 -8.47 14.65 4.18
CA ALA A 320 -8.33 14.06 2.84
C ALA A 320 -6.96 14.40 2.22
N SER A 321 -5.89 13.94 2.85
CA SER A 321 -4.50 14.14 2.42
C SER A 321 -4.14 13.24 1.23
N ALA A 322 -3.07 13.60 0.51
CA ALA A 322 -2.52 12.75 -0.56
C ALA A 322 -2.14 11.34 -0.06
N ALA A 323 -1.75 11.22 1.21
CA ALA A 323 -1.43 9.93 1.83
C ALA A 323 -2.70 9.09 2.01
N SER A 324 -3.79 9.66 2.57
CA SER A 324 -5.06 8.93 2.75
C SER A 324 -5.65 8.48 1.41
N VAL A 325 -5.67 9.36 0.41
CA VAL A 325 -6.14 9.04 -0.95
C VAL A 325 -5.31 7.92 -1.58
N ARG A 326 -3.99 7.93 -1.40
CA ARG A 326 -3.10 6.88 -1.91
C ARG A 326 -3.43 5.50 -1.33
N TYR A 327 -3.62 5.38 -0.02
CA TYR A 327 -4.00 4.11 0.60
C TYR A 327 -5.37 3.62 0.13
N PHE A 328 -6.36 4.49 0.00
CA PHE A 328 -7.66 4.11 -0.56
C PHE A 328 -7.58 3.71 -2.04
N THR A 329 -6.67 4.31 -2.81
CA THR A 329 -6.39 3.87 -4.18
C THR A 329 -5.80 2.46 -4.20
N ILE A 330 -4.86 2.15 -3.30
CA ILE A 330 -4.26 0.81 -3.18
C ILE A 330 -5.32 -0.22 -2.77
N ALA A 331 -6.22 0.12 -1.85
CA ALA A 331 -7.36 -0.74 -1.51
C ALA A 331 -8.19 -1.07 -2.75
N GLY A 332 -8.53 -0.06 -3.56
CA GLY A 332 -9.26 -0.22 -4.81
C GLY A 332 -8.54 -1.08 -5.85
N ARG A 333 -7.21 -1.00 -5.94
CA ARG A 333 -6.40 -1.85 -6.84
C ARG A 333 -6.58 -3.34 -6.55
N GLN A 334 -6.74 -3.71 -5.27
CA GLN A 334 -6.89 -5.11 -4.89
C GLN A 334 -8.19 -5.72 -5.42
N THR A 335 -9.22 -4.91 -5.64
CA THR A 335 -10.51 -5.36 -6.17
C THR A 335 -10.45 -5.88 -7.61
N TRP A 336 -9.36 -5.63 -8.33
CA TRP A 336 -9.10 -6.14 -9.68
C TRP A 336 -8.37 -7.49 -9.68
N SER A 337 -7.86 -7.93 -8.55
CA SER A 337 -7.07 -9.17 -8.44
C SER A 337 -7.80 -10.43 -8.89
N PRO A 338 -9.11 -10.62 -8.63
CA PRO A 338 -9.83 -11.80 -9.07
C PRO A 338 -9.91 -11.97 -10.60
N TYR A 339 -9.71 -10.89 -11.33
CA TYR A 339 -9.87 -10.86 -12.79
C TYR A 339 -8.56 -11.01 -13.57
N LYS A 340 -7.41 -11.05 -12.88
CA LYS A 340 -6.10 -11.13 -13.55
C LYS A 340 -5.81 -12.55 -14.05
N PRO A 341 -5.10 -12.70 -15.21
CA PRO A 341 -4.63 -11.64 -16.09
C PRO A 341 -5.66 -11.20 -17.14
N PHE A 342 -5.60 -9.93 -17.56
CA PHE A 342 -6.35 -9.36 -18.69
C PHE A 342 -5.52 -8.29 -19.42
N VAL A 343 -5.88 -7.97 -20.66
CA VAL A 343 -5.23 -6.92 -21.44
C VAL A 343 -6.23 -5.79 -21.71
N VAL A 344 -5.83 -4.54 -21.45
CA VAL A 344 -6.57 -3.34 -21.82
C VAL A 344 -5.79 -2.59 -22.90
N VAL A 345 -6.45 -2.26 -23.99
CA VAL A 345 -5.89 -1.44 -25.08
C VAL A 345 -6.57 -0.09 -25.06
N VAL A 346 -5.84 0.94 -24.70
CA VAL A 346 -6.30 2.33 -24.85
C VAL A 346 -5.79 2.82 -26.20
N CYS A 347 -6.68 2.90 -27.17
CA CYS A 347 -6.36 3.24 -28.56
C CYS A 347 -7.06 4.51 -29.03
N GLY A 348 -6.63 5.01 -30.18
CA GLY A 348 -7.11 6.25 -30.79
C GLY A 348 -5.98 7.05 -31.42
N LEU A 349 -6.31 8.01 -32.27
CA LEU A 349 -5.35 8.81 -33.01
C LEU A 349 -4.53 9.70 -32.09
N THR A 350 -3.47 10.30 -32.60
CA THR A 350 -2.71 11.29 -31.84
C THR A 350 -3.60 12.46 -31.42
N GLY A 351 -3.40 13.00 -30.21
CA GLY A 351 -4.26 14.07 -29.66
C GLY A 351 -5.60 13.62 -29.06
N SER A 352 -5.99 12.33 -29.19
CA SER A 352 -7.29 11.83 -28.67
C SER A 352 -7.37 11.68 -27.14
N GLY A 353 -6.32 11.96 -26.38
CA GLY A 353 -6.33 11.83 -24.91
C GLY A 353 -6.05 10.43 -24.36
N LYS A 354 -5.75 9.44 -25.21
CA LYS A 354 -5.50 8.05 -24.84
C LYS A 354 -4.45 7.87 -23.73
N SER A 355 -3.32 8.59 -23.81
CA SER A 355 -2.22 8.45 -22.84
C SER A 355 -2.58 8.98 -21.46
N THR A 356 -3.39 10.04 -21.40
CA THR A 356 -3.93 10.56 -20.14
C THR A 356 -4.87 9.53 -19.51
N LEU A 357 -5.80 8.96 -20.29
CA LEU A 357 -6.71 7.93 -19.81
C LEU A 357 -5.95 6.66 -19.37
N ALA A 358 -4.95 6.23 -20.15
CA ALA A 358 -4.14 5.06 -19.81
C ALA A 358 -3.40 5.24 -18.47
N ARG A 359 -2.86 6.43 -18.20
CA ARG A 359 -2.20 6.74 -16.93
C ARG A 359 -3.20 6.70 -15.76
N GLU A 360 -4.33 7.40 -15.89
CA GLU A 360 -5.37 7.43 -14.85
C GLU A 360 -5.88 6.02 -14.51
N LEU A 361 -6.19 5.21 -15.53
CA LEU A 361 -6.66 3.84 -15.33
C LEU A 361 -5.56 2.93 -14.74
N SER A 362 -4.31 3.09 -15.18
CA SER A 362 -3.17 2.35 -14.66
C SER A 362 -3.00 2.55 -13.15
N GLU A 363 -3.08 3.80 -12.71
CA GLU A 363 -3.00 4.14 -11.29
C GLU A 363 -4.15 3.55 -10.48
N ARG A 364 -5.35 3.52 -11.04
CA ARG A 364 -6.56 3.00 -10.37
C ARG A 364 -6.63 1.48 -10.34
N ILE A 365 -6.22 0.81 -11.42
CA ILE A 365 -6.29 -0.66 -11.58
C ILE A 365 -5.02 -1.34 -11.04
N GLY A 366 -3.90 -0.63 -10.98
CA GLY A 366 -2.61 -1.18 -10.55
C GLY A 366 -2.01 -2.14 -11.59
N ILE A 367 -2.03 -1.75 -12.88
CA ILE A 367 -1.42 -2.52 -13.98
C ILE A 367 -0.45 -1.65 -14.76
N ALA A 368 0.62 -2.26 -15.27
CA ALA A 368 1.65 -1.53 -16.01
C ALA A 368 1.17 -1.09 -17.38
N VAL A 369 1.61 0.09 -17.82
CA VAL A 369 1.37 0.61 -19.17
C VAL A 369 2.57 0.31 -20.06
N ILE A 370 2.32 -0.19 -21.28
CA ILE A 370 3.28 -0.24 -22.39
C ILE A 370 2.87 0.83 -23.38
N ASN A 371 3.65 1.91 -23.45
CA ASN A 371 3.40 3.01 -24.35
C ASN A 371 4.22 2.87 -25.64
N SER A 372 3.57 2.98 -26.80
CA SER A 372 4.20 2.78 -28.12
C SER A 372 5.29 3.81 -28.43
N ASP A 373 5.17 5.05 -27.95
CA ASP A 373 6.16 6.09 -28.20
C ASP A 373 7.41 5.87 -27.37
N VAL A 374 7.26 5.39 -26.12
CA VAL A 374 8.39 4.98 -25.27
C VAL A 374 9.15 3.82 -25.92
N VAL A 375 8.43 2.76 -26.31
CA VAL A 375 9.05 1.59 -26.97
C VAL A 375 9.78 1.98 -28.26
N ARG A 376 9.20 2.90 -29.05
CA ARG A 376 9.80 3.40 -30.28
C ARG A 376 11.10 4.16 -30.02
N LYS A 377 11.11 5.04 -29.01
CA LYS A 377 12.31 5.79 -28.61
C LYS A 377 13.41 4.87 -28.10
N GLU A 378 13.08 3.86 -27.32
CA GLU A 378 14.05 2.84 -26.87
C GLU A 378 14.68 2.08 -28.06
N LEU A 379 13.88 1.72 -29.08
CA LEU A 379 14.39 1.00 -30.26
C LEU A 379 15.30 1.82 -31.15
N THR A 380 15.10 3.13 -31.19
CA THR A 380 15.82 4.02 -32.14
C THR A 380 16.90 4.85 -31.47
N GLY A 381 16.85 5.03 -30.16
CA GLY A 381 17.75 5.97 -29.44
C GLY A 381 17.55 7.43 -29.82
N LYS A 382 16.46 7.77 -30.52
CA LYS A 382 16.24 9.11 -31.11
C LYS A 382 14.87 9.66 -30.71
N SER A 383 14.78 11.00 -30.62
CA SER A 383 13.50 11.72 -30.57
C SER A 383 12.87 11.79 -31.97
N GLY A 384 11.53 11.75 -32.02
CA GLY A 384 10.78 11.93 -33.27
C GLY A 384 10.47 13.39 -33.61
N ARG A 385 10.93 14.35 -32.82
CA ARG A 385 10.63 15.77 -33.06
C ARG A 385 11.13 16.19 -34.44
N GLY A 386 10.22 16.75 -35.27
CA GLY A 386 10.51 17.21 -36.61
C GLY A 386 10.55 16.12 -37.68
N VAL A 387 10.43 14.83 -37.36
CA VAL A 387 10.43 13.74 -38.34
C VAL A 387 9.06 13.61 -39.00
N PRO A 388 8.95 13.61 -40.36
CA PRO A 388 7.69 13.37 -41.06
C PRO A 388 7.11 11.96 -40.77
N PHE A 389 5.81 11.80 -40.92
CA PHE A 389 5.15 10.49 -40.86
C PHE A 389 5.73 9.56 -41.94
N ASN A 390 5.77 8.27 -41.69
CA ASN A 390 6.39 7.24 -42.54
C ASN A 390 7.88 7.43 -42.82
N GLN A 391 8.59 8.33 -42.13
CA GLN A 391 10.02 8.52 -42.24
C GLN A 391 10.71 8.35 -40.87
N GLY A 392 12.03 8.09 -40.92
CA GLY A 392 12.84 7.98 -39.70
C GLY A 392 12.23 7.01 -38.67
N ILE A 393 11.99 7.48 -37.47
CA ILE A 393 11.41 6.66 -36.40
C ILE A 393 9.94 6.28 -36.62
N TYR A 394 9.25 6.89 -37.56
CA TYR A 394 7.88 6.59 -37.97
C TYR A 394 7.79 5.75 -39.24
N SER A 395 8.91 5.26 -39.78
CA SER A 395 8.90 4.35 -40.94
C SER A 395 8.08 3.08 -40.65
N SER A 396 7.57 2.44 -41.69
CA SER A 396 6.83 1.19 -41.61
C SER A 396 7.64 0.09 -40.91
N GLU A 397 8.94 0.02 -41.15
CA GLU A 397 9.86 -0.93 -40.52
C GLU A 397 9.95 -0.71 -39.00
N ILE A 398 10.19 0.51 -38.54
CA ILE A 398 10.29 0.84 -37.12
C ILE A 398 8.93 0.63 -36.44
N THR A 399 7.84 0.96 -37.12
CA THR A 399 6.47 0.71 -36.63
C THR A 399 6.22 -0.79 -36.42
N GLU A 400 6.60 -1.64 -37.39
CA GLU A 400 6.47 -3.10 -37.25
C GLU A 400 7.31 -3.64 -36.08
N ARG A 401 8.54 -3.18 -35.91
CA ARG A 401 9.42 -3.53 -34.78
C ARG A 401 8.84 -3.07 -33.45
N THR A 402 8.25 -1.87 -33.40
CA THR A 402 7.60 -1.33 -32.19
C THR A 402 6.45 -2.22 -31.74
N TYR A 403 5.52 -2.55 -32.67
CA TYR A 403 4.40 -3.45 -32.35
C TYR A 403 4.89 -4.88 -32.02
N GLY A 404 5.93 -5.38 -32.71
CA GLY A 404 6.57 -6.65 -32.36
C GLY A 404 7.00 -6.68 -30.89
N LYS A 405 7.77 -5.67 -30.45
CA LYS A 405 8.24 -5.55 -29.06
C LYS A 405 7.08 -5.41 -28.06
N ILE A 406 6.03 -4.65 -28.40
CA ILE A 406 4.80 -4.55 -27.57
C ILE A 406 4.15 -5.93 -27.40
N PHE A 407 4.03 -6.72 -28.45
CA PHE A 407 3.42 -8.06 -28.38
C PHE A 407 4.27 -9.05 -27.59
N ASP A 408 5.58 -9.01 -27.75
CA ASP A 408 6.51 -9.85 -26.98
C ASP A 408 6.43 -9.55 -25.48
N GLU A 409 6.47 -8.26 -25.12
CA GLU A 409 6.33 -7.84 -23.72
C GLU A 409 4.94 -8.15 -23.14
N THR A 410 3.88 -7.97 -23.94
CA THR A 410 2.53 -8.39 -23.57
C THR A 410 2.47 -9.89 -23.28
N ASN A 411 3.00 -10.73 -24.22
CA ASN A 411 3.03 -12.18 -24.04
C ASN A 411 3.82 -12.60 -22.80
N ARG A 412 4.97 -11.95 -22.53
CA ARG A 412 5.78 -12.20 -21.35
C ARG A 412 4.98 -11.92 -20.06
N ARG A 413 4.31 -10.77 -19.97
CA ARG A 413 3.55 -10.37 -18.78
C ARG A 413 2.35 -11.29 -18.54
N ILE A 414 1.54 -11.54 -19.56
CA ILE A 414 0.37 -12.41 -19.39
C ILE A 414 0.76 -13.87 -19.07
N SER A 415 1.91 -14.35 -19.56
CA SER A 415 2.43 -15.67 -19.20
C SER A 415 2.86 -15.77 -17.72
N GLN A 416 3.15 -14.64 -17.09
CA GLN A 416 3.45 -14.51 -15.68
C GLN A 416 2.21 -14.21 -14.82
N GLY A 417 0.99 -14.29 -15.39
CA GLY A 417 -0.26 -13.97 -14.70
C GLY A 417 -0.47 -12.47 -14.46
N GLN A 418 0.29 -11.60 -15.14
CA GLN A 418 0.20 -10.15 -14.99
C GLN A 418 -0.71 -9.56 -16.06
N SER A 419 -1.61 -8.66 -15.66
CA SER A 419 -2.37 -7.82 -16.58
C SER A 419 -1.51 -6.68 -17.11
N VAL A 420 -1.87 -6.16 -18.29
CA VAL A 420 -1.14 -5.08 -18.96
C VAL A 420 -2.08 -4.13 -19.65
N MET A 421 -1.71 -2.86 -19.69
CA MET A 421 -2.38 -1.81 -20.46
C MET A 421 -1.47 -1.36 -21.61
N LEU A 422 -2.02 -1.29 -22.82
CA LEU A 422 -1.33 -0.86 -24.02
C LEU A 422 -1.82 0.53 -24.40
N ASP A 423 -0.91 1.49 -24.49
CA ASP A 423 -1.18 2.85 -24.96
C ASP A 423 -0.53 3.02 -26.34
N ALA A 424 -1.34 2.87 -27.38
CA ALA A 424 -0.89 2.99 -28.76
C ALA A 424 -2.07 3.36 -29.68
N THR A 425 -1.78 3.82 -30.91
CA THR A 425 -2.84 4.18 -31.86
C THR A 425 -3.70 2.99 -32.26
N PHE A 426 -3.12 1.83 -32.52
CA PHE A 426 -3.80 0.63 -33.05
C PHE A 426 -4.72 0.96 -34.24
N ALA A 427 -4.30 1.92 -35.07
CA ALA A 427 -5.08 2.40 -36.21
C ALA A 427 -5.34 1.30 -37.26
N GLN A 428 -4.45 0.33 -37.40
CA GLN A 428 -4.56 -0.72 -38.41
C GLN A 428 -5.05 -2.05 -37.80
N ARG A 429 -6.03 -2.67 -38.44
CA ARG A 429 -6.65 -3.95 -38.07
C ARG A 429 -5.64 -5.08 -37.88
N ARG A 430 -4.56 -5.11 -38.70
CA ARG A 430 -3.55 -6.17 -38.61
C ARG A 430 -2.86 -6.23 -37.24
N TYR A 431 -2.60 -5.10 -36.61
CA TYR A 431 -1.97 -5.07 -35.26
C TYR A 431 -2.95 -5.49 -34.18
N ARG A 432 -4.22 -5.09 -34.29
CA ARG A 432 -5.28 -5.50 -33.35
C ARG A 432 -5.50 -7.01 -33.41
N LYS A 433 -5.61 -7.58 -34.62
CA LYS A 433 -5.75 -9.05 -34.81
C LYS A 433 -4.53 -9.82 -34.27
N ARG A 434 -3.31 -9.32 -34.47
CA ARG A 434 -2.09 -9.96 -33.92
C ARG A 434 -2.10 -9.96 -32.40
N LEU A 435 -2.47 -8.85 -31.76
CA LEU A 435 -2.60 -8.76 -30.30
C LEU A 435 -3.64 -9.75 -29.76
N VAL A 436 -4.82 -9.77 -30.35
CA VAL A 436 -5.88 -10.70 -29.97
C VAL A 436 -5.40 -12.15 -30.11
N ALA A 437 -4.68 -12.49 -31.17
CA ALA A 437 -4.11 -13.83 -31.35
C ALA A 437 -3.08 -14.20 -30.26
N VAL A 438 -2.27 -13.24 -29.79
CA VAL A 438 -1.34 -13.44 -28.66
C VAL A 438 -2.11 -13.77 -27.39
N ALA A 439 -3.15 -13.00 -27.08
CA ALA A 439 -3.92 -13.16 -25.85
C ALA A 439 -4.80 -14.43 -25.87
N VAL A 440 -5.44 -14.75 -26.99
CA VAL A 440 -6.26 -15.97 -27.17
C VAL A 440 -5.43 -17.23 -26.92
N ARG A 441 -4.19 -17.30 -27.41
CA ARG A 441 -3.28 -18.44 -27.14
C ARG A 441 -3.05 -18.67 -25.63
N ARG A 442 -3.20 -17.63 -24.83
CA ARG A 442 -3.06 -17.67 -23.37
C ARG A 442 -4.39 -17.71 -22.62
N ARG A 443 -5.52 -17.70 -23.34
CA ARG A 443 -6.88 -17.62 -22.78
C ARG A 443 -7.09 -16.37 -21.91
N VAL A 444 -6.47 -15.24 -22.32
CA VAL A 444 -6.53 -13.95 -21.62
C VAL A 444 -7.47 -13.02 -22.40
N PRO A 445 -8.47 -12.41 -21.74
CA PRO A 445 -9.38 -11.48 -22.42
C PRO A 445 -8.67 -10.17 -22.77
N VAL A 446 -9.11 -9.55 -23.89
CA VAL A 446 -8.62 -8.26 -24.39
C VAL A 446 -9.79 -7.30 -24.52
N TYR A 447 -9.65 -6.10 -23.96
CA TYR A 447 -10.65 -5.05 -24.05
C TYR A 447 -10.05 -3.80 -24.69
N PHE A 448 -10.79 -3.19 -25.61
CA PHE A 448 -10.40 -1.97 -26.31
C PHE A 448 -11.19 -0.77 -25.75
N LEU A 449 -10.48 0.26 -25.37
CA LEU A 449 -11.00 1.57 -25.00
C LEU A 449 -10.59 2.54 -26.11
N HIS A 450 -11.53 2.84 -27.01
CA HIS A 450 -11.29 3.65 -28.18
C HIS A 450 -11.58 5.11 -27.90
N CYS A 451 -10.53 5.93 -27.75
CA CYS A 451 -10.65 7.36 -27.53
C CYS A 451 -10.84 8.11 -28.84
N VAL A 452 -11.96 8.79 -29.00
CA VAL A 452 -12.30 9.62 -30.15
C VAL A 452 -12.43 11.09 -29.68
N ALA A 453 -11.79 12.01 -30.38
CA ALA A 453 -11.90 13.44 -30.13
C ALA A 453 -12.33 14.17 -31.41
N SER A 454 -13.03 15.30 -31.28
CA SER A 454 -13.33 16.18 -32.39
C SER A 454 -12.03 16.75 -33.01
N ASP A 455 -12.08 17.07 -34.30
CA ASP A 455 -10.92 17.65 -35.01
C ASP A 455 -10.47 18.96 -34.34
N SER A 456 -11.44 19.80 -33.90
CA SER A 456 -11.17 21.08 -33.22
C SER A 456 -10.43 20.88 -31.90
N LEU A 457 -10.88 19.93 -31.07
CA LEU A 457 -10.22 19.62 -29.79
C LEU A 457 -8.83 19.01 -30.01
N THR A 458 -8.71 18.11 -30.99
CA THR A 458 -7.43 17.50 -31.35
C THR A 458 -6.41 18.55 -31.79
N GLN A 459 -6.81 19.49 -32.64
CA GLN A 459 -5.94 20.57 -33.11
C GLN A 459 -5.47 21.48 -31.97
N THR A 460 -6.37 21.82 -31.05
CA THR A 460 -6.05 22.63 -29.86
C THR A 460 -5.01 21.90 -29.00
N ARG A 461 -5.26 20.64 -28.65
CA ARG A 461 -4.35 19.83 -27.83
C ARG A 461 -2.97 19.64 -28.47
N LEU A 462 -2.92 19.43 -29.78
CA LEU A 462 -1.63 19.26 -30.49
C LEU A 462 -0.83 20.56 -30.57
N ARG A 463 -1.52 21.72 -30.66
CA ARG A 463 -0.88 23.03 -30.61
C ARG A 463 -0.28 23.31 -29.22
N GLU A 464 -1.04 23.05 -28.15
CA GLU A 464 -0.58 23.23 -26.77
C GLU A 464 0.63 22.33 -26.45
N ARG A 465 0.59 21.06 -26.87
CA ARG A 465 1.70 20.11 -26.70
C ARG A 465 2.97 20.51 -27.43
N GLY A 466 2.84 21.16 -28.59
CA GLY A 466 4.02 21.66 -29.35
C GLY A 466 4.84 22.69 -28.58
N MET A 467 4.28 23.28 -27.51
CA MET A 467 4.94 24.24 -26.61
C MET A 467 5.61 23.58 -25.39
N ASP A 468 5.30 22.31 -25.09
CA ASP A 468 5.88 21.58 -23.94
C ASP A 468 7.15 20.79 -24.35
N GLU A 469 8.28 21.18 -23.79
CA GLU A 469 9.57 20.52 -24.05
C GLU A 469 9.69 19.12 -23.43
N ASN A 470 8.88 18.79 -22.42
CA ASN A 470 8.93 17.52 -21.70
C ASN A 470 7.94 16.46 -22.24
N GLU A 471 7.15 16.79 -23.27
CA GLU A 471 6.16 15.86 -23.83
C GLU A 471 6.83 14.66 -24.51
N ILE A 472 6.37 13.47 -24.17
CA ILE A 472 6.90 12.20 -24.72
C ILE A 472 6.42 11.96 -26.15
N SER A 473 5.20 12.41 -26.48
CA SER A 473 4.59 12.20 -27.79
C SER A 473 4.96 13.33 -28.77
N ASP A 474 5.42 12.97 -29.95
CA ASP A 474 5.77 13.90 -31.02
C ASP A 474 4.58 14.24 -31.95
N GLY A 475 3.35 14.04 -31.45
CA GLY A 475 2.11 14.21 -32.23
C GLY A 475 1.91 15.65 -32.74
N ARG A 476 1.72 15.80 -34.04
CA ARG A 476 1.43 17.05 -34.74
C ARG A 476 0.18 16.91 -35.60
N TRP A 477 -0.38 18.05 -36.03
CA TRP A 477 -1.62 18.06 -36.82
C TRP A 477 -1.47 17.28 -38.13
N GLU A 478 -0.33 17.39 -38.83
CA GLU A 478 -0.04 16.66 -40.06
C GLU A 478 -0.04 15.15 -39.80
N ILE A 479 0.56 14.70 -38.71
CA ILE A 479 0.55 13.28 -38.30
C ILE A 479 -0.86 12.79 -38.00
N TYR A 480 -1.69 13.63 -37.36
CA TYR A 480 -3.09 13.29 -37.11
C TYR A 480 -3.86 13.06 -38.42
N LEU A 481 -3.74 13.96 -39.38
CA LEU A 481 -4.43 13.84 -40.69
C LEU A 481 -4.02 12.57 -41.44
N GLU A 482 -2.73 12.26 -41.45
CA GLU A 482 -2.22 11.05 -42.07
C GLU A 482 -2.65 9.77 -41.32
N GLN A 483 -2.64 9.78 -39.98
CA GLN A 483 -3.18 8.65 -39.20
C GLN A 483 -4.66 8.47 -39.46
N LYS A 484 -5.43 9.56 -39.58
CA LYS A 484 -6.86 9.52 -39.88
C LYS A 484 -7.17 8.92 -41.24
N SER A 485 -6.32 9.19 -42.24
CA SER A 485 -6.49 8.66 -43.60
C SER A 485 -6.25 7.14 -43.72
N ILE A 486 -5.42 6.57 -42.83
CA ILE A 486 -5.09 5.13 -42.84
C ILE A 486 -5.76 4.35 -41.72
N ALA A 487 -6.55 5.03 -40.86
CA ALA A 487 -7.25 4.38 -39.77
C ALA A 487 -8.36 3.47 -40.28
N GLU A 488 -8.31 2.23 -39.85
CA GLU A 488 -9.33 1.23 -40.15
C GLU A 488 -10.33 1.14 -38.99
N PRO A 489 -11.65 1.04 -39.24
CA PRO A 489 -12.66 0.86 -38.20
C PRO A 489 -12.37 -0.30 -37.28
N LEU A 490 -12.89 -0.25 -36.03
CA LEU A 490 -12.75 -1.34 -35.04
C LEU A 490 -13.90 -2.36 -35.18
N ASP A 491 -14.26 -2.71 -36.41
CA ASP A 491 -15.40 -3.59 -36.74
C ASP A 491 -15.13 -5.08 -36.43
N GLU A 492 -13.87 -5.47 -36.23
CA GLU A 492 -13.51 -6.80 -35.77
C GLU A 492 -13.68 -6.99 -34.24
N CYS A 493 -13.87 -5.90 -33.50
CA CYS A 493 -14.13 -5.93 -32.07
C CYS A 493 -15.64 -5.93 -31.84
N SER A 494 -16.15 -6.92 -31.10
CA SER A 494 -17.55 -6.92 -30.69
C SER A 494 -17.80 -5.78 -29.67
N ALA A 495 -19.05 -5.31 -29.58
CA ALA A 495 -19.46 -4.34 -28.54
C ALA A 495 -19.23 -4.86 -27.11
N GLU A 496 -19.00 -6.17 -26.96
CA GLU A 496 -18.64 -6.78 -25.69
C GLU A 496 -17.19 -6.49 -25.28
N ASN A 497 -16.30 -6.28 -26.24
CA ASN A 497 -14.87 -6.11 -26.02
C ASN A 497 -14.37 -4.71 -26.36
N CYS A 498 -15.24 -3.82 -26.82
CA CYS A 498 -14.87 -2.47 -27.22
C CYS A 498 -15.82 -1.44 -26.60
N LEU A 499 -15.23 -0.37 -26.05
CA LEU A 499 -15.94 0.84 -25.58
C LEU A 499 -15.40 2.05 -26.32
N GLU A 500 -16.27 2.78 -27.04
CA GLU A 500 -15.94 4.08 -27.60
C GLU A 500 -16.12 5.19 -26.55
N LEU A 501 -15.14 6.07 -26.47
CA LEU A 501 -15.04 7.13 -25.46
C LEU A 501 -14.85 8.48 -26.17
N SER A 502 -15.81 9.37 -26.07
CA SER A 502 -15.68 10.74 -26.56
C SER A 502 -14.78 11.54 -25.62
N ALA A 503 -13.58 11.88 -26.11
CA ALA A 503 -12.60 12.66 -25.38
C ALA A 503 -12.96 14.17 -25.28
N ASP A 504 -14.10 14.57 -25.82
CA ASP A 504 -14.70 15.91 -25.59
C ASP A 504 -15.34 16.01 -24.19
N ARG A 505 -15.51 14.87 -23.48
CA ARG A 505 -15.97 14.80 -22.10
C ARG A 505 -14.80 14.93 -21.12
N PRO A 506 -15.06 15.31 -19.84
CA PRO A 506 -14.04 15.32 -18.79
C PRO A 506 -13.35 13.95 -18.63
N ILE A 507 -12.05 13.95 -18.34
CA ILE A 507 -11.26 12.72 -18.15
C ILE A 507 -11.85 11.82 -17.07
N GLU A 508 -12.41 12.40 -16.03
CA GLU A 508 -13.07 11.68 -14.94
C GLU A 508 -14.24 10.83 -15.41
N ASP A 509 -15.04 11.33 -16.37
CA ASP A 509 -16.17 10.60 -16.96
C ASP A 509 -15.68 9.45 -17.84
N LEU A 510 -14.60 9.67 -18.60
CA LEU A 510 -13.98 8.62 -19.40
C LEU A 510 -13.45 7.51 -18.51
N ARG A 511 -12.75 7.86 -17.43
CA ARG A 511 -12.22 6.94 -16.45
C ARG A 511 -13.34 6.10 -15.82
N ARG A 512 -14.39 6.73 -15.29
CA ARG A 512 -15.53 6.03 -14.68
C ARG A 512 -16.25 5.10 -15.67
N SER A 513 -16.47 5.56 -16.89
CA SER A 513 -17.09 4.75 -17.94
C SER A 513 -16.23 3.52 -18.27
N SER A 514 -14.92 3.71 -18.36
CA SER A 514 -13.94 2.62 -18.61
C SER A 514 -13.91 1.61 -17.46
N GLU A 515 -13.82 2.06 -16.21
CA GLU A 515 -13.82 1.17 -15.05
C GLU A 515 -15.12 0.35 -14.96
N ARG A 516 -16.27 0.98 -15.17
CA ARG A 516 -17.56 0.29 -15.18
C ARG A 516 -17.65 -0.76 -16.29
N PHE A 517 -17.24 -0.40 -17.51
CA PHE A 517 -17.19 -1.32 -18.63
C PHE A 517 -16.30 -2.52 -18.33
N LEU A 518 -15.06 -2.28 -17.89
CA LEU A 518 -14.12 -3.35 -17.59
C LEU A 518 -14.62 -4.27 -16.47
N ARG A 519 -15.20 -3.72 -15.39
CA ARG A 519 -15.77 -4.53 -14.29
C ARG A 519 -16.92 -5.40 -14.77
N ASP A 520 -17.86 -4.85 -15.52
CA ASP A 520 -18.99 -5.62 -16.06
C ASP A 520 -18.50 -6.78 -16.96
N ARG A 521 -17.57 -6.51 -17.86
CA ARG A 521 -17.06 -7.53 -18.79
C ARG A 521 -16.21 -8.58 -18.11
N LEU A 522 -15.34 -8.18 -17.21
CA LEU A 522 -14.49 -9.08 -16.44
C LEU A 522 -15.33 -9.98 -15.50
N SER A 523 -16.34 -9.43 -14.85
CA SER A 523 -17.26 -10.20 -14.00
C SER A 523 -18.00 -11.28 -14.81
N ARG A 524 -18.44 -10.99 -16.02
CA ARG A 524 -19.07 -12.01 -16.91
C ARG A 524 -18.07 -13.08 -17.36
N THR A 525 -16.82 -12.69 -17.60
CA THR A 525 -15.77 -13.61 -18.06
C THR A 525 -15.27 -14.53 -16.95
N PHE A 526 -15.18 -14.04 -15.72
CA PHE A 526 -14.58 -14.75 -14.58
C PHE A 526 -15.60 -15.14 -13.49
N GLY A 527 -16.80 -14.55 -13.46
CA GLY A 527 -17.83 -14.80 -12.44
C GLY A 527 -18.44 -16.20 -12.45
N ASN A 528 -18.13 -17.02 -13.45
CA ASN A 528 -18.50 -18.43 -13.54
C ASN A 528 -17.31 -19.37 -13.24
N ARG A 529 -16.21 -18.87 -12.69
CA ARG A 529 -15.07 -19.65 -12.21
C ARG A 529 -15.03 -19.57 -10.68
#